data_c7bfbebcc97e51afa3bd86abe1f509ea
#
_entry.id   c7bfbebcc97e51afa3bd86abe1f509ea
#
_cell.length_a   1.000
_cell.length_b   1.000
_cell.length_c   1.000
_cell.angle_alpha   90.00
_cell.angle_beta   90.00
_cell.angle_gamma   90.00
#
_symmetry.space_group_name_H-M   'P 1'
#
loop_
_entity.id
_entity.type
_entity.pdbx_description
1 polymer ?
#
loop_
_entity_poly.entity_id
_entity_poly.type
_entity_poly.pdbx_seq_one_letter_code
_entity_poly.pdbx_strand_id
1 'polypeptide(L)'
;PAGPAGTGKTETTKDLGRAFGMLVYVFNCSEQMDYKSCGNIFKGLSATGAWGCFDEFNRITVEVLSVIAVQVKCIQDAIKEKKHLFDFMGTEIKMMATIGYFITMNPGYAGRAELPENLKILFRPCAMCVPDLRLICEIMLVAEGFLDARPLSRKFITLYKLCKELLSRQDHYDWGLRAIKSVLVVAGSLKRSDRERPEEQVLMRALRDFNLPKVIADDNPVFLGLISDLFPNLDVPRKRDQEFERDVKHSSCDLKLQPEESFI
;
A
#
# COMPACT_ATOMS: atom_id res chain seq x y z
N PRO A 1 1.86 13.88 5.37
CA PRO A 1 2.54 12.77 6.03
C PRO A 1 3.76 12.27 5.23
N ALA A 2 4.89 12.12 5.92
CA ALA A 2 6.16 11.64 5.38
C ALA A 2 6.65 10.43 6.20
N GLY A 3 7.12 9.37 5.54
CA GLY A 3 7.60 8.18 6.23
C GLY A 3 7.81 6.99 5.30
N PRO A 4 8.32 5.86 5.81
CA PRO A 4 8.54 4.65 5.02
C PRO A 4 7.29 4.13 4.32
N ALA A 5 7.45 3.27 3.33
CA ALA A 5 6.33 2.59 2.69
C ALA A 5 5.54 1.75 3.71
N GLY A 6 4.22 1.63 3.51
CA GLY A 6 3.38 0.79 4.38
C GLY A 6 3.07 1.36 5.77
N THR A 7 3.32 2.65 6.04
CA THR A 7 3.00 3.28 7.33
C THR A 7 1.58 3.88 7.40
N GLY A 8 0.75 3.64 6.39
CA GLY A 8 -0.66 4.08 6.39
C GLY A 8 -0.89 5.56 6.06
N LYS A 9 0.07 6.24 5.42
CA LYS A 9 -0.01 7.68 5.10
C LYS A 9 -1.31 8.09 4.41
N THR A 10 -1.64 7.43 3.33
CA THR A 10 -2.84 7.71 2.50
C THR A 10 -4.12 7.32 3.22
N GLU A 11 -4.12 6.15 3.87
CA GLU A 11 -5.29 5.66 4.62
C GLU A 11 -5.64 6.57 5.81
N THR A 12 -4.63 7.06 6.55
CA THR A 12 -4.85 8.02 7.64
C THR A 12 -5.56 9.29 7.15
N THR A 13 -5.21 9.80 5.97
CA THR A 13 -5.87 10.97 5.38
C THR A 13 -7.33 10.67 5.01
N LYS A 14 -7.59 9.49 4.43
CA LYS A 14 -8.95 9.04 4.10
C LYS A 14 -9.82 8.88 5.35
N ASP A 15 -9.27 8.24 6.39
CA ASP A 15 -10.01 8.01 7.62
C ASP A 15 -10.27 9.31 8.38
N LEU A 16 -9.33 10.25 8.35
CA LEU A 16 -9.53 11.60 8.88
C LEU A 16 -10.68 12.30 8.15
N GLY A 17 -10.68 12.30 6.82
CA GLY A 17 -11.77 12.89 6.02
C GLY A 17 -13.12 12.24 6.33
N ARG A 18 -13.14 10.91 6.43
CA ARG A 18 -14.37 10.18 6.81
C ARG A 18 -14.87 10.57 8.19
N ALA A 19 -13.98 10.73 9.17
CA ALA A 19 -14.34 11.14 10.52
C ALA A 19 -14.94 12.57 10.57
N PHE A 20 -14.48 13.45 9.69
CA PHE A 20 -15.00 14.82 9.55
C PHE A 20 -16.20 14.94 8.58
N GLY A 21 -16.61 13.85 7.94
CA GLY A 21 -17.66 13.89 6.91
C GLY A 21 -17.22 14.60 5.62
N MET A 22 -15.89 14.68 5.37
CA MET A 22 -15.32 15.33 4.19
C MET A 22 -15.05 14.32 3.09
N LEU A 23 -15.38 14.72 1.85
CA LEU A 23 -15.04 13.91 0.67
C LEU A 23 -13.54 14.04 0.37
N VAL A 24 -12.83 12.92 0.32
CA VAL A 24 -11.39 12.87 0.03
C VAL A 24 -11.14 12.21 -1.32
N TYR A 25 -10.52 12.95 -2.24
CA TYR A 25 -10.03 12.43 -3.51
C TYR A 25 -8.55 12.10 -3.40
N VAL A 26 -8.15 10.90 -3.85
CA VAL A 26 -6.76 10.47 -3.88
C VAL A 26 -6.24 10.51 -5.31
N PHE A 27 -5.14 11.21 -5.50
CA PHE A 27 -4.44 11.33 -6.78
C PHE A 27 -3.07 10.69 -6.66
N ASN A 28 -2.80 9.64 -7.45
CA ASN A 28 -1.49 9.03 -7.52
C ASN A 28 -0.59 9.88 -8.42
N CYS A 29 0.42 10.49 -7.82
CA CYS A 29 1.37 11.34 -8.56
C CYS A 29 2.38 10.50 -9.34
N SER A 30 2.73 10.97 -10.52
CA SER A 30 3.72 10.36 -11.39
C SER A 30 4.60 11.43 -12.06
N GLU A 31 5.71 11.03 -12.65
CA GLU A 31 6.61 11.91 -13.41
C GLU A 31 5.95 12.55 -14.62
N GLN A 32 4.86 11.96 -15.13
CA GLN A 32 4.12 12.47 -16.29
C GLN A 32 3.12 13.58 -15.93
N MET A 33 2.90 13.85 -14.64
CA MET A 33 1.99 14.93 -14.22
C MET A 33 2.61 16.28 -14.48
N ASP A 34 1.92 17.09 -15.28
CA ASP A 34 2.29 18.47 -15.57
C ASP A 34 1.59 19.46 -14.62
N TYR A 35 2.08 20.70 -14.59
CA TYR A 35 1.52 21.76 -13.75
C TYR A 35 0.08 22.17 -14.15
N LYS A 36 -0.32 21.93 -15.43
CA LYS A 36 -1.68 22.23 -15.90
C LYS A 36 -2.67 21.21 -15.35
N SER A 37 -2.34 19.93 -15.42
CA SER A 37 -3.16 18.86 -14.84
C SER A 37 -3.34 19.05 -13.34
N CYS A 38 -2.26 19.33 -12.60
CA CYS A 38 -2.33 19.67 -11.18
C CYS A 38 -3.19 20.91 -10.94
N GLY A 39 -3.02 21.98 -11.74
CA GLY A 39 -3.82 23.19 -11.65
C GLY A 39 -5.32 22.96 -11.83
N ASN A 40 -5.72 22.09 -12.77
CA ASN A 40 -7.11 21.73 -12.98
C ASN A 40 -7.69 20.97 -11.76
N ILE A 41 -6.89 20.08 -11.17
CA ILE A 41 -7.29 19.39 -9.92
C ILE A 41 -7.47 20.42 -8.79
N PHE A 42 -6.54 21.34 -8.61
CA PHE A 42 -6.62 22.38 -7.60
C PHE A 42 -7.84 23.30 -7.79
N LYS A 43 -8.17 23.68 -9.04
CA LYS A 43 -9.38 24.42 -9.35
C LYS A 43 -10.64 23.66 -8.92
N GLY A 44 -10.74 22.40 -9.29
CA GLY A 44 -11.87 21.54 -8.92
C GLY A 44 -12.04 21.40 -7.40
N LEU A 45 -10.95 21.16 -6.68
CA LEU A 45 -10.97 21.04 -5.22
C LEU A 45 -11.35 22.37 -4.56
N SER A 46 -10.82 23.51 -5.07
CA SER A 46 -11.15 24.85 -4.55
C SER A 46 -12.62 25.19 -4.71
N ALA A 47 -13.21 24.83 -5.86
CA ALA A 47 -14.62 25.09 -6.15
C ALA A 47 -15.57 24.20 -5.36
N THR A 48 -15.19 22.96 -5.06
CA THR A 48 -16.02 21.98 -4.35
C THR A 48 -15.83 22.00 -2.84
N GLY A 49 -14.67 22.47 -2.35
CA GLY A 49 -14.30 22.40 -0.93
C GLY A 49 -13.93 21.01 -0.45
N ALA A 50 -13.72 20.07 -1.38
CA ALA A 50 -13.29 18.70 -1.07
C ALA A 50 -11.80 18.64 -0.69
N TRP A 51 -11.41 17.55 -0.04
CA TRP A 51 -10.02 17.29 0.31
C TRP A 51 -9.31 16.53 -0.80
N GLY A 52 -8.11 16.97 -1.16
CA GLY A 52 -7.22 16.30 -2.11
C GLY A 52 -6.03 15.66 -1.39
N CYS A 53 -5.83 14.35 -1.57
CA CYS A 53 -4.67 13.62 -1.10
C CYS A 53 -3.79 13.25 -2.29
N PHE A 54 -2.64 13.89 -2.43
CA PHE A 54 -1.67 13.63 -3.49
C PHE A 54 -0.66 12.60 -2.99
N ASP A 55 -0.85 11.36 -3.44
CA ASP A 55 -0.01 10.24 -3.02
C ASP A 55 1.28 10.18 -3.82
N GLU A 56 2.39 9.90 -3.14
CA GLU A 56 3.74 9.87 -3.73
C GLU A 56 4.14 11.18 -4.45
N PHE A 57 3.84 12.31 -3.83
CA PHE A 57 4.00 13.64 -4.41
C PHE A 57 5.42 13.95 -4.89
N ASN A 58 6.42 13.37 -4.28
CA ASN A 58 7.83 13.49 -4.65
C ASN A 58 8.25 12.66 -5.89
N ARG A 59 7.29 12.05 -6.61
CA ARG A 59 7.52 11.51 -7.97
C ARG A 59 7.44 12.57 -9.06
N ILE A 60 6.77 13.69 -8.77
CA ILE A 60 6.68 14.81 -9.72
C ILE A 60 8.06 15.46 -9.85
N THR A 61 8.41 15.89 -11.04
CA THR A 61 9.70 16.54 -11.31
C THR A 61 9.84 17.87 -10.56
N VAL A 62 11.07 18.25 -10.20
CA VAL A 62 11.33 19.44 -9.37
C VAL A 62 10.85 20.73 -10.01
N GLU A 63 10.99 20.82 -11.35
CA GLU A 63 10.54 21.97 -12.15
C GLU A 63 9.02 22.17 -12.00
N VAL A 64 8.25 21.09 -12.14
CA VAL A 64 6.79 21.11 -12.00
C VAL A 64 6.40 21.41 -10.55
N LEU A 65 7.09 20.81 -9.56
CA LEU A 65 6.87 21.08 -8.14
C LEU A 65 7.05 22.56 -7.77
N SER A 66 8.02 23.23 -8.41
CA SER A 66 8.26 24.67 -8.20
C SER A 66 7.09 25.52 -8.67
N VAL A 67 6.46 25.16 -9.79
CA VAL A 67 5.24 25.83 -10.30
C VAL A 67 4.03 25.53 -9.41
N ILE A 68 3.88 24.27 -8.98
CA ILE A 68 2.82 23.85 -8.07
C ILE A 68 2.89 24.61 -6.74
N ALA A 69 4.09 24.93 -6.27
CA ALA A 69 4.26 25.73 -5.04
C ALA A 69 3.58 27.10 -5.16
N VAL A 70 3.68 27.77 -6.32
CA VAL A 70 3.01 29.05 -6.58
C VAL A 70 1.49 28.87 -6.60
N GLN A 71 0.99 27.80 -7.22
CA GLN A 71 -0.44 27.49 -7.27
C GLN A 71 -1.01 27.24 -5.86
N VAL A 72 -0.35 26.41 -5.07
CA VAL A 72 -0.77 26.11 -3.69
C VAL A 72 -0.73 27.37 -2.81
N LYS A 73 0.32 28.19 -2.96
CA LYS A 73 0.43 29.46 -2.23
C LYS A 73 -0.71 30.41 -2.55
N CYS A 74 -1.05 30.56 -3.82
CA CYS A 74 -2.18 31.40 -4.26
C CYS A 74 -3.50 30.99 -3.57
N ILE A 75 -3.76 29.68 -3.48
CA ILE A 75 -4.95 29.15 -2.80
C ILE A 75 -4.89 29.40 -1.30
N GLN A 76 -3.74 29.16 -0.65
CA GLN A 76 -3.58 29.39 0.78
C GLN A 76 -3.74 30.86 1.15
N ASP A 77 -3.25 31.77 0.34
CA ASP A 77 -3.42 33.22 0.53
C ASP A 77 -4.89 33.62 0.40
N ALA A 78 -5.61 33.07 -0.61
CA ALA A 78 -7.06 33.28 -0.76
C ALA A 78 -7.87 32.75 0.44
N ILE A 79 -7.48 31.60 1.03
CA ILE A 79 -8.09 31.06 2.25
C ILE A 79 -7.86 31.99 3.45
N LYS A 80 -6.61 32.48 3.63
CA LYS A 80 -6.24 33.39 4.73
C LYS A 80 -7.03 34.73 4.66
N GLU A 81 -7.20 35.24 3.44
CA GLU A 81 -7.93 36.45 3.16
C GLU A 81 -9.47 36.26 3.16
N LYS A 82 -9.93 35.01 3.34
CA LYS A 82 -11.36 34.63 3.33
C LYS A 82 -12.11 35.07 2.08
N LYS A 83 -11.45 35.03 0.93
CA LYS A 83 -12.04 35.37 -0.37
C LYS A 83 -13.00 34.27 -0.82
N HIS A 84 -14.20 34.71 -1.32
CA HIS A 84 -15.15 33.79 -1.96
C HIS A 84 -14.84 33.55 -3.45
N LEU A 85 -14.21 34.53 -4.08
CA LEU A 85 -13.71 34.49 -5.46
C LEU A 85 -12.24 34.93 -5.45
N PHE A 86 -11.40 34.28 -6.20
CA PHE A 86 -9.99 34.64 -6.33
C PHE A 86 -9.46 34.30 -7.72
N ASP A 87 -8.45 35.05 -8.15
CA ASP A 87 -7.77 34.77 -9.41
C ASP A 87 -6.76 33.64 -9.21
N PHE A 88 -6.97 32.54 -9.93
CA PHE A 88 -6.06 31.42 -9.99
C PHE A 88 -5.42 31.35 -11.39
N MET A 89 -4.19 31.83 -11.49
CA MET A 89 -3.42 31.80 -12.72
C MET A 89 -4.17 32.43 -13.93
N GLY A 90 -4.79 33.60 -13.77
CA GLY A 90 -5.55 34.28 -14.79
C GLY A 90 -6.98 33.79 -15.01
N THR A 91 -7.49 32.94 -14.12
CA THR A 91 -8.89 32.48 -14.15
C THR A 91 -9.54 32.75 -12.80
N GLU A 92 -10.66 33.48 -12.79
CA GLU A 92 -11.43 33.68 -11.56
C GLU A 92 -12.19 32.40 -11.19
N ILE A 93 -11.99 31.90 -9.98
CA ILE A 93 -12.63 30.67 -9.48
C ILE A 93 -13.26 30.91 -8.10
N LYS A 94 -14.32 30.15 -7.81
CA LYS A 94 -14.98 30.16 -6.50
C LYS A 94 -14.11 29.41 -5.47
N MET A 95 -14.04 29.95 -4.26
CA MET A 95 -13.34 29.35 -3.13
C MET A 95 -14.33 28.85 -2.08
N MET A 96 -14.20 27.57 -1.74
CA MET A 96 -14.85 26.97 -0.58
C MET A 96 -13.83 26.79 0.54
N ALA A 97 -14.07 27.41 1.70
CA ALA A 97 -13.10 27.42 2.81
C ALA A 97 -12.84 26.05 3.46
N THR A 98 -13.65 25.04 3.14
CA THR A 98 -13.51 23.67 3.65
C THR A 98 -12.43 22.85 2.94
N ILE A 99 -11.82 23.40 1.90
CA ILE A 99 -10.78 22.72 1.10
C ILE A 99 -9.58 22.29 1.97
N GLY A 100 -9.04 21.11 1.70
CA GLY A 100 -7.83 20.60 2.34
C GLY A 100 -6.89 19.94 1.34
N TYR A 101 -5.60 20.21 1.47
CA TYR A 101 -4.55 19.57 0.67
C TYR A 101 -3.65 18.73 1.55
N PHE A 102 -3.50 17.47 1.18
CA PHE A 102 -2.64 16.51 1.84
C PHE A 102 -1.67 15.92 0.81
N ILE A 103 -0.41 15.86 1.16
CA ILE A 103 0.61 15.24 0.33
C ILE A 103 1.24 14.08 1.10
N THR A 104 1.47 12.96 0.44
CA THR A 104 2.25 11.87 1.01
C THR A 104 3.59 11.78 0.31
N MET A 105 4.62 11.44 1.04
CA MET A 105 5.93 11.20 0.46
C MET A 105 6.69 10.09 1.19
N ASN A 106 7.55 9.43 0.44
CA ASN A 106 8.48 8.43 0.95
C ASN A 106 9.89 9.01 0.86
N PRO A 107 10.46 9.51 1.97
CA PRO A 107 11.83 10.05 1.96
C PRO A 107 12.84 8.92 1.75
N GLY A 108 13.98 9.24 1.11
CA GLY A 108 15.12 8.32 0.99
C GLY A 108 15.02 7.22 -0.06
N TYR A 109 14.01 7.22 -0.92
CA TYR A 109 13.97 6.29 -2.06
C TYR A 109 14.76 6.82 -3.25
N ALA A 110 15.58 5.98 -3.87
CA ALA A 110 16.32 6.32 -5.08
C ALA A 110 15.37 6.75 -6.21
N GLY A 111 15.75 7.78 -6.98
CA GLY A 111 14.95 8.31 -8.09
C GLY A 111 13.80 9.25 -7.68
N ARG A 112 13.68 9.63 -6.40
CA ARG A 112 12.66 10.59 -5.94
C ARG A 112 13.28 11.92 -5.59
N ALA A 113 12.65 12.99 -6.09
CA ALA A 113 13.10 14.35 -5.81
C ALA A 113 12.83 14.75 -4.35
N GLU A 114 13.73 15.52 -3.76
CA GLU A 114 13.38 16.27 -2.56
C GLU A 114 12.41 17.39 -2.92
N LEU A 115 11.45 17.66 -2.03
CA LEU A 115 10.55 18.78 -2.23
C LEU A 115 11.33 20.10 -2.14
N PRO A 116 11.10 21.05 -3.08
CA PRO A 116 11.67 22.39 -2.99
C PRO A 116 11.30 23.08 -1.68
N GLU A 117 12.21 23.90 -1.15
CA GLU A 117 11.99 24.59 0.14
C GLU A 117 10.75 25.50 0.14
N ASN A 118 10.48 26.18 -0.97
CA ASN A 118 9.28 27.02 -1.14
C ASN A 118 7.99 26.22 -1.01
N LEU A 119 8.00 24.91 -1.36
CA LEU A 119 6.86 24.01 -1.23
C LEU A 119 6.79 23.41 0.19
N LYS A 120 7.94 23.03 0.79
CA LYS A 120 7.97 22.48 2.16
C LYS A 120 7.35 23.44 3.18
N ILE A 121 7.58 24.72 3.04
CA ILE A 121 7.06 25.76 3.96
C ILE A 121 5.53 25.85 3.92
N LEU A 122 4.90 25.49 2.79
CA LEU A 122 3.44 25.58 2.62
C LEU A 122 2.69 24.43 3.31
N PHE A 123 3.39 23.37 3.67
CA PHE A 123 2.78 22.18 4.28
C PHE A 123 3.26 21.94 5.71
N ARG A 124 2.36 21.51 6.57
CA ARG A 124 2.69 21.06 7.92
C ARG A 124 3.28 19.65 7.86
N PRO A 125 4.57 19.44 8.20
CA PRO A 125 5.17 18.11 8.20
C PRO A 125 4.61 17.26 9.34
N CYS A 126 4.25 15.99 8.99
CA CYS A 126 3.83 14.96 9.93
C CYS A 126 4.66 13.71 9.65
N ALA A 127 5.53 13.33 10.57
CA ALA A 127 6.33 12.11 10.46
C ALA A 127 5.45 10.88 10.78
N MET A 128 5.53 9.86 9.92
CA MET A 128 4.85 8.58 10.10
C MET A 128 5.89 7.50 10.42
N CYS A 129 5.81 6.94 11.61
CA CYS A 129 6.67 5.83 12.04
C CYS A 129 6.09 4.49 11.62
N VAL A 130 6.95 3.47 11.55
CA VAL A 130 6.50 2.09 11.34
C VAL A 130 5.64 1.68 12.53
N PRO A 131 4.38 1.25 12.30
CA PRO A 131 3.50 0.85 13.38
C PRO A 131 3.92 -0.49 13.99
N ASP A 132 3.36 -0.83 15.16
CA ASP A 132 3.50 -2.18 15.73
C ASP A 132 2.73 -3.19 14.89
N LEU A 133 3.46 -3.83 13.97
CA LEU A 133 2.89 -4.81 13.03
C LEU A 133 2.30 -6.01 13.76
N ARG A 134 2.84 -6.37 14.94
CA ARG A 134 2.34 -7.51 15.72
C ARG A 134 0.95 -7.22 16.27
N LEU A 135 0.75 -6.04 16.85
CA LEU A 135 -0.55 -5.65 17.40
C LEU A 135 -1.60 -5.56 16.28
N ILE A 136 -1.23 -4.97 15.14
CA ILE A 136 -2.11 -4.90 13.96
C ILE A 136 -2.48 -6.30 13.48
N CYS A 137 -1.51 -7.21 13.36
CA CYS A 137 -1.73 -8.59 12.95
C CYS A 137 -2.66 -9.32 13.93
N GLU A 138 -2.47 -9.15 15.24
CA GLU A 138 -3.31 -9.74 16.27
C GLU A 138 -4.77 -9.27 16.13
N ILE A 139 -5.00 -7.96 16.01
CA ILE A 139 -6.34 -7.38 15.85
C ILE A 139 -7.01 -7.90 14.56
N MET A 140 -6.27 -7.96 13.47
CA MET A 140 -6.80 -8.46 12.19
C MET A 140 -7.13 -9.95 12.24
N LEU A 141 -6.30 -10.77 12.90
CA LEU A 141 -6.60 -12.20 13.10
C LEU A 141 -7.89 -12.38 13.91
N VAL A 142 -8.07 -11.62 14.98
CA VAL A 142 -9.33 -11.63 15.76
C VAL A 142 -10.52 -11.22 14.88
N ALA A 143 -10.38 -10.18 14.07
CA ALA A 143 -11.42 -9.73 13.15
C ALA A 143 -11.80 -10.79 12.10
N GLU A 144 -10.84 -11.61 11.65
CA GLU A 144 -11.08 -12.76 10.76
C GLU A 144 -11.58 -14.02 11.49
N GLY A 145 -11.75 -13.95 12.81
CA GLY A 145 -12.34 -15.00 13.64
C GLY A 145 -11.35 -16.05 14.18
N PHE A 146 -10.06 -15.71 14.26
CA PHE A 146 -9.07 -16.58 14.91
C PHE A 146 -9.12 -16.41 16.43
N LEU A 147 -9.16 -17.53 17.15
CA LEU A 147 -9.18 -17.54 18.62
C LEU A 147 -7.76 -17.39 19.19
N ASP A 148 -6.80 -18.10 18.60
CA ASP A 148 -5.39 -18.08 19.01
C ASP A 148 -4.58 -16.96 18.32
N ALA A 149 -5.20 -15.78 18.13
CA ALA A 149 -4.61 -14.67 17.38
C ALA A 149 -3.25 -14.19 17.92
N ARG A 150 -3.06 -14.19 19.25
CA ARG A 150 -1.84 -13.68 19.89
C ARG A 150 -0.59 -14.53 19.63
N PRO A 151 -0.57 -15.86 19.81
CA PRO A 151 0.57 -16.68 19.41
C PRO A 151 0.78 -16.70 17.90
N LEU A 152 -0.31 -16.74 17.11
CA LEU A 152 -0.25 -16.75 15.65
C LEU A 152 0.34 -15.45 15.07
N SER A 153 -0.02 -14.28 15.62
CA SER A 153 0.55 -13.00 15.21
C SER A 153 2.07 -12.94 15.47
N ARG A 154 2.54 -13.52 16.58
CA ARG A 154 3.98 -13.62 16.88
C ARG A 154 4.70 -14.45 15.83
N LYS A 155 4.20 -15.65 15.52
CA LYS A 155 4.79 -16.55 14.51
C LYS A 155 4.83 -15.84 13.15
N PHE A 156 3.74 -15.22 12.74
CA PHE A 156 3.65 -14.50 11.47
C PHE A 156 4.70 -13.39 11.36
N ILE A 157 4.74 -12.49 12.33
CA ILE A 157 5.66 -11.34 12.29
C ILE A 157 7.12 -11.79 12.42
N THR A 158 7.39 -12.86 13.19
CA THR A 158 8.73 -13.46 13.26
C THR A 158 9.15 -14.00 11.89
N LEU A 159 8.26 -14.73 11.19
CA LEU A 159 8.54 -15.20 9.82
C LEU A 159 8.93 -14.05 8.90
N TYR A 160 8.14 -12.97 8.89
CA TYR A 160 8.40 -11.82 8.00
C TYR A 160 9.70 -11.08 8.34
N LYS A 161 10.07 -11.00 9.62
CA LYS A 161 11.36 -10.46 10.04
C LYS A 161 12.51 -11.32 9.53
N LEU A 162 12.41 -12.65 9.73
CA LEU A 162 13.42 -13.59 9.27
C LEU A 162 13.53 -13.60 7.74
N CYS A 163 12.42 -13.57 7.01
CA CYS A 163 12.43 -13.45 5.56
C CYS A 163 13.15 -12.19 5.09
N LYS A 164 12.91 -11.05 5.75
CA LYS A 164 13.59 -9.78 5.42
C LYS A 164 15.10 -9.82 5.68
N GLU A 165 15.55 -10.60 6.65
CA GLU A 165 16.95 -10.70 7.05
C GLU A 165 17.72 -11.77 6.28
N LEU A 166 17.09 -12.92 6.00
CA LEU A 166 17.74 -14.12 5.49
C LEU A 166 17.56 -14.34 3.99
N LEU A 167 16.46 -13.87 3.39
CA LEU A 167 16.25 -14.00 1.94
C LEU A 167 17.04 -12.93 1.16
N SER A 168 17.24 -13.17 -0.12
CA SER A 168 17.89 -12.23 -1.01
C SER A 168 17.15 -10.88 -1.08
N ARG A 169 17.87 -9.81 -1.40
CA ARG A 169 17.26 -8.48 -1.55
C ARG A 169 16.72 -8.31 -2.96
N GLN A 170 15.42 -8.53 -3.12
CA GLN A 170 14.72 -8.35 -4.38
C GLN A 170 13.77 -7.17 -4.27
N ASP A 171 13.66 -6.34 -5.33
CA ASP A 171 12.82 -5.14 -5.34
C ASP A 171 11.33 -5.46 -5.19
N HIS A 172 10.90 -6.66 -5.61
CA HIS A 172 9.51 -7.11 -5.52
C HIS A 172 9.15 -7.76 -4.18
N TYR A 173 10.12 -7.99 -3.28
CA TYR A 173 9.83 -8.54 -1.96
C TYR A 173 9.22 -7.48 -1.06
N ASP A 174 7.98 -7.70 -0.64
CA ASP A 174 7.27 -6.86 0.33
C ASP A 174 6.93 -7.67 1.59
N TRP A 175 7.63 -7.38 2.68
CA TRP A 175 7.42 -7.93 4.01
C TRP A 175 6.76 -6.91 4.95
N GLY A 176 6.07 -5.92 4.37
CA GLY A 176 5.43 -4.82 5.09
C GLY A 176 3.95 -5.05 5.39
N LEU A 177 3.31 -3.99 5.89
CA LEU A 177 1.90 -4.02 6.31
C LEU A 177 0.94 -4.42 5.17
N ARG A 178 1.23 -4.04 3.91
CA ARG A 178 0.37 -4.41 2.77
C ARG A 178 0.33 -5.93 2.58
N ALA A 179 1.51 -6.56 2.60
CA ALA A 179 1.61 -8.01 2.45
C ALA A 179 0.96 -8.73 3.63
N ILE A 180 1.17 -8.25 4.87
CA ILE A 180 0.52 -8.79 6.06
C ILE A 180 -1.01 -8.75 5.90
N LYS A 181 -1.57 -7.60 5.53
CA LYS A 181 -3.01 -7.45 5.32
C LYS A 181 -3.56 -8.43 4.27
N SER A 182 -2.86 -8.56 3.14
CA SER A 182 -3.28 -9.46 2.05
C SER A 182 -3.29 -10.92 2.48
N VAL A 183 -2.26 -11.38 3.20
CA VAL A 183 -2.21 -12.75 3.73
C VAL A 183 -3.33 -12.99 4.75
N LEU A 184 -3.61 -12.05 5.62
CA LEU A 184 -4.65 -12.19 6.64
C LEU A 184 -6.06 -12.29 6.03
N VAL A 185 -6.34 -11.54 4.96
CA VAL A 185 -7.59 -11.68 4.20
C VAL A 185 -7.72 -13.08 3.59
N VAL A 186 -6.62 -13.60 3.00
CA VAL A 186 -6.59 -14.98 2.48
C VAL A 186 -6.78 -16.00 3.60
N ALA A 187 -6.10 -15.83 4.74
CA ALA A 187 -6.24 -16.70 5.89
C ALA A 187 -7.68 -16.71 6.42
N GLY A 188 -8.34 -15.55 6.50
CA GLY A 188 -9.75 -15.43 6.88
C GLY A 188 -10.69 -16.16 5.90
N SER A 189 -10.44 -16.04 4.60
CA SER A 189 -11.19 -16.78 3.57
C SER A 189 -11.02 -18.29 3.72
N LEU A 190 -9.79 -18.78 3.93
CA LEU A 190 -9.50 -20.19 4.16
C LEU A 190 -10.18 -20.70 5.43
N LYS A 191 -10.18 -19.91 6.51
CA LYS A 191 -10.85 -20.29 7.78
C LYS A 191 -12.37 -20.40 7.61
N ARG A 192 -12.98 -19.49 6.85
CA ARG A 192 -14.42 -19.56 6.55
C ARG A 192 -14.79 -20.77 5.70
N SER A 193 -13.90 -21.18 4.79
CA SER A 193 -14.11 -22.36 3.93
C SER A 193 -13.95 -23.69 4.67
N ASP A 194 -13.07 -23.73 5.71
CA ASP A 194 -12.76 -24.95 6.46
C ASP A 194 -12.67 -24.58 7.95
N ARG A 195 -13.82 -24.60 8.62
CA ARG A 195 -13.96 -24.16 10.02
C ARG A 195 -13.37 -25.14 11.05
N GLU A 196 -13.27 -26.40 10.70
CA GLU A 196 -12.82 -27.46 11.59
C GLU A 196 -11.30 -27.61 11.63
N ARG A 197 -10.61 -27.02 10.64
CA ARG A 197 -9.16 -27.12 10.54
C ARG A 197 -8.46 -26.29 11.62
N PRO A 198 -7.39 -26.83 12.25
CA PRO A 198 -6.60 -26.10 13.23
C PRO A 198 -6.10 -24.76 12.69
N GLU A 199 -6.21 -23.70 13.50
CA GLU A 199 -5.88 -22.32 13.10
C GLU A 199 -4.43 -22.15 12.63
N GLU A 200 -3.50 -22.87 13.27
CA GLU A 200 -2.10 -22.88 12.83
C GLU A 200 -1.92 -23.40 11.42
N GLN A 201 -2.65 -24.46 11.05
CA GLN A 201 -2.57 -25.02 9.69
C GLN A 201 -3.16 -24.06 8.64
N VAL A 202 -4.26 -23.38 8.99
CA VAL A 202 -4.88 -22.37 8.12
C VAL A 202 -3.92 -21.22 7.86
N LEU A 203 -3.33 -20.68 8.94
CA LEU A 203 -2.39 -19.56 8.81
C LEU A 203 -1.11 -19.96 8.06
N MET A 204 -0.53 -21.12 8.40
CA MET A 204 0.66 -21.64 7.72
C MET A 204 0.41 -21.81 6.22
N ARG A 205 -0.72 -22.39 5.86
CA ARG A 205 -1.13 -22.55 4.47
C ARG A 205 -1.27 -21.20 3.75
N ALA A 206 -1.94 -20.23 4.38
CA ALA A 206 -2.08 -18.89 3.81
C ALA A 206 -0.72 -18.22 3.58
N LEU A 207 0.19 -18.31 4.56
CA LEU A 207 1.55 -17.77 4.47
C LEU A 207 2.35 -18.42 3.34
N ARG A 208 2.29 -19.75 3.24
CA ARG A 208 3.00 -20.49 2.19
C ARG A 208 2.44 -20.17 0.80
N ASP A 209 1.13 -20.37 0.62
CA ASP A 209 0.50 -20.30 -0.70
C ASP A 209 0.50 -18.86 -1.27
N PHE A 210 0.48 -17.84 -0.39
CA PHE A 210 0.55 -16.44 -0.82
C PHE A 210 1.96 -15.98 -1.17
N ASN A 211 2.97 -16.43 -0.43
CA ASN A 211 4.33 -15.90 -0.60
C ASN A 211 5.18 -16.76 -1.56
N LEU A 212 4.97 -18.07 -1.61
CA LEU A 212 5.78 -18.97 -2.43
C LEU A 212 5.85 -18.57 -3.92
N PRO A 213 4.75 -18.14 -4.57
CA PRO A 213 4.81 -17.69 -5.96
C PRO A 213 5.62 -16.40 -6.18
N LYS A 214 5.93 -15.65 -5.12
CA LYS A 214 6.71 -14.41 -5.17
C LYS A 214 8.19 -14.62 -4.86
N VAL A 215 8.50 -15.71 -4.17
CA VAL A 215 9.86 -16.04 -3.77
C VAL A 215 10.60 -16.66 -4.96
N ILE A 216 11.83 -16.20 -5.22
CA ILE A 216 12.67 -16.75 -6.29
C ILE A 216 13.10 -18.19 -5.95
N ALA A 217 13.47 -18.96 -6.98
CA ALA A 217 13.80 -20.37 -6.84
C ALA A 217 14.90 -20.63 -5.81
N ASP A 218 15.94 -19.79 -5.79
CA ASP A 218 17.08 -19.93 -4.88
C ASP A 218 16.71 -19.70 -3.41
N ASP A 219 15.73 -18.86 -3.13
CA ASP A 219 15.25 -18.54 -1.78
C ASP A 219 14.18 -19.51 -1.28
N ASN A 220 13.58 -20.32 -2.17
CA ASN A 220 12.51 -21.26 -1.82
C ASN A 220 12.90 -22.25 -0.69
N PRO A 221 14.08 -22.89 -0.72
CA PRO A 221 14.47 -23.81 0.34
C PRO A 221 14.55 -23.13 1.71
N VAL A 222 15.10 -21.91 1.74
CA VAL A 222 15.23 -21.11 2.97
C VAL A 222 13.84 -20.71 3.50
N PHE A 223 12.96 -20.23 2.63
CA PHE A 223 11.60 -19.85 3.00
C PHE A 223 10.79 -21.03 3.55
N LEU A 224 10.84 -22.19 2.91
CA LEU A 224 10.16 -23.40 3.37
C LEU A 224 10.75 -23.90 4.69
N GLY A 225 12.08 -23.83 4.87
CA GLY A 225 12.74 -24.13 6.13
C GLY A 225 12.24 -23.27 7.28
N LEU A 226 12.16 -21.94 7.08
CA LEU A 226 11.61 -21.00 8.07
C LEU A 226 10.16 -21.30 8.45
N ILE A 227 9.33 -21.70 7.48
CA ILE A 227 7.96 -22.14 7.75
C ILE A 227 7.95 -23.39 8.61
N SER A 228 8.76 -24.40 8.29
CA SER A 228 8.84 -25.64 9.05
C SER A 228 9.32 -25.42 10.48
N ASP A 229 10.26 -24.51 10.71
CA ASP A 229 10.76 -24.16 12.04
C ASP A 229 9.70 -23.48 12.93
N LEU A 230 8.90 -22.58 12.34
CA LEU A 230 7.87 -21.84 13.06
C LEU A 230 6.58 -22.65 13.25
N PHE A 231 6.31 -23.60 12.37
CA PHE A 231 5.12 -24.45 12.38
C PHE A 231 5.53 -25.95 12.36
N PRO A 232 6.19 -26.45 13.40
CA PRO A 232 6.68 -27.83 13.46
C PRO A 232 5.52 -28.83 13.40
N ASN A 233 5.76 -29.96 12.75
CA ASN A 233 4.81 -31.07 12.61
C ASN A 233 3.52 -30.74 11.81
N LEU A 234 3.51 -29.66 11.06
CA LEU A 234 2.39 -29.31 10.19
C LEU A 234 2.77 -29.57 8.73
N ASP A 235 2.42 -30.74 8.21
CA ASP A 235 2.47 -31.04 6.79
C ASP A 235 1.09 -30.84 6.17
N VAL A 236 0.89 -29.73 5.50
CA VAL A 236 -0.35 -29.44 4.76
C VAL A 236 -0.07 -29.58 3.29
N PRO A 237 -0.61 -30.63 2.62
CA PRO A 237 -0.37 -30.84 1.20
C PRO A 237 -0.89 -29.64 0.39
N ARG A 238 -0.19 -29.32 -0.70
CA ARG A 238 -0.67 -28.31 -1.66
C ARG A 238 -1.96 -28.83 -2.32
N LYS A 239 -2.96 -27.98 -2.35
CA LYS A 239 -4.17 -28.29 -3.14
C LYS A 239 -3.83 -28.00 -4.60
N ARG A 240 -3.57 -29.04 -5.38
CA ARG A 240 -3.44 -28.92 -6.83
C ARG A 240 -4.84 -28.91 -7.45
N ASP A 241 -5.06 -27.97 -8.32
CA ASP A 241 -6.24 -27.92 -9.17
C ASP A 241 -5.92 -28.70 -10.46
N GLN A 242 -6.28 -29.98 -10.44
CA GLN A 242 -5.97 -30.89 -11.55
C GLN A 242 -6.74 -30.55 -12.84
N GLU A 243 -7.88 -29.88 -12.74
CA GLU A 243 -8.65 -29.42 -13.92
C GLU A 243 -7.93 -28.25 -14.57
N PHE A 244 -7.57 -27.25 -13.77
CA PHE A 244 -6.80 -26.11 -14.25
C PHE A 244 -5.43 -26.51 -14.82
N GLU A 245 -4.72 -27.43 -14.17
CA GLU A 245 -3.45 -27.96 -14.68
C GLU A 245 -3.61 -28.62 -16.06
N ARG A 246 -4.68 -29.40 -16.27
CA ARG A 246 -4.98 -30.02 -17.56
C ARG A 246 -5.30 -28.98 -18.63
N ASP A 247 -6.12 -27.98 -18.29
CA ASP A 247 -6.51 -26.93 -19.22
C ASP A 247 -5.31 -26.08 -19.64
N VAL A 248 -4.41 -25.74 -18.69
CA VAL A 248 -3.16 -25.02 -18.98
C VAL A 248 -2.26 -25.84 -19.88
N LYS A 249 -2.07 -27.16 -19.62
CA LYS A 249 -1.28 -28.06 -20.48
C LYS A 249 -1.87 -28.17 -21.89
N HIS A 250 -3.18 -28.29 -21.98
CA HIS A 250 -3.85 -28.36 -23.28
C HIS A 250 -3.69 -27.07 -24.08
N SER A 251 -3.97 -25.93 -23.47
CA SER A 251 -3.81 -24.62 -24.10
C SER A 251 -2.36 -24.32 -24.50
N SER A 252 -1.37 -24.76 -23.69
CA SER A 252 0.04 -24.63 -24.03
C SER A 252 0.40 -25.44 -25.27
N CYS A 253 -0.09 -26.68 -25.35
CA CYS A 253 0.12 -27.54 -26.53
C CYS A 253 -0.55 -26.95 -27.79
N ASP A 254 -1.76 -26.40 -27.69
CA ASP A 254 -2.48 -25.77 -28.80
C ASP A 254 -1.72 -24.55 -29.34
N LEU A 255 -1.09 -23.79 -28.44
CA LEU A 255 -0.24 -22.65 -28.79
C LEU A 255 1.19 -23.06 -29.23
N LYS A 256 1.47 -24.37 -29.35
CA LYS A 256 2.79 -24.92 -29.67
C LYS A 256 3.91 -24.49 -28.71
N LEU A 257 3.55 -24.27 -27.44
CA LEU A 257 4.48 -24.02 -26.35
C LEU A 257 4.78 -25.33 -25.64
N GLN A 258 5.99 -25.48 -25.11
CA GLN A 258 6.36 -26.64 -24.31
C GLN A 258 5.90 -26.43 -22.88
N PRO A 259 5.00 -27.27 -22.33
CA PRO A 259 4.57 -27.14 -20.93
C PRO A 259 5.72 -27.57 -20.01
N GLU A 260 6.22 -26.64 -19.20
CA GLU A 260 7.26 -26.92 -18.20
C GLU A 260 6.59 -27.16 -16.84
N GLU A 261 6.87 -28.34 -16.23
CA GLU A 261 6.21 -28.75 -14.97
C GLU A 261 6.49 -27.81 -13.79
N SER A 262 7.60 -27.09 -13.82
CA SER A 262 7.93 -26.09 -12.80
C SER A 262 7.05 -24.83 -12.86
N PHE A 263 6.38 -24.61 -14.00
CA PHE A 263 5.55 -23.43 -14.25
C PHE A 263 4.04 -23.70 -14.06
N ILE A 264 3.63 -24.97 -14.20
CA ILE A 264 2.28 -25.46 -14.07
C ILE A 264 2.05 -26.09 -12.70
#